data_497cfe68252f1ebd6d719bdaa17c2b15
#
_entry.id   497cfe68252f1ebd6d719bdaa17c2b15
#
_cell.length_a   1.000
_cell.length_b   1.000
_cell.length_c   1.000
_cell.angle_alpha   90.00
_cell.angle_beta   90.00
_cell.angle_gamma   90.00
#
_symmetry.space_group_name_H-M   'P 1'
#
loop_
_entity.id
_entity.type
_entity.pdbx_description
1 polymer ?
#
loop_
_entity_poly.entity_id
_entity_poly.type
_entity_poly.pdbx_seq_one_letter_code
_entity_poly.pdbx_strand_id
1 'polypeptide(L)'
;MKTRESGMPEEARWRTFFDPDAVLTALQLDEQTSDVVDFGCGYGIFSLPAARRIKGTMYGIDIEAVMVTECERRAAAEGLHNTRFYQKDFVSDETGLDDASVDYAMLFNILHAETPLVLLREAWRILKPGGRLAVMHWNYDPTTPRGPSMDIRPHPQDCLRWMQEAGFEVKGDIIDLPPYHYGLMGHKKGNVS
;
A
#
# COMPACT_ATOMS: atom_id res chain seq x y z
N MET A 1 12.10 18.01 -3.52
CA MET A 1 12.82 16.85 -4.05
C MET A 1 12.32 15.64 -3.31
N LYS A 2 11.98 14.62 -4.05
CA LYS A 2 11.48 13.43 -3.47
C LYS A 2 12.59 12.44 -3.21
N THR A 3 12.68 11.94 -2.03
CA THR A 3 13.60 10.87 -1.69
C THR A 3 12.90 9.51 -1.82
N ARG A 4 13.61 8.50 -2.29
CA ARG A 4 13.14 7.11 -2.31
C ARG A 4 13.18 6.50 -0.91
N GLU A 5 13.93 7.08 -0.01
CA GLU A 5 13.96 6.71 1.40
C GLU A 5 12.66 7.10 2.09
N SER A 6 12.23 6.31 3.04
CA SER A 6 10.92 6.47 3.67
C SER A 6 10.77 7.79 4.44
N GLY A 7 11.85 8.34 4.95
CA GLY A 7 11.81 9.54 5.79
C GLY A 7 10.78 9.43 6.93
N MET A 8 10.49 8.20 7.36
CA MET A 8 9.45 7.93 8.34
C MET A 8 9.80 8.49 9.71
N PRO A 9 8.84 9.05 10.44
CA PRO A 9 9.03 9.44 11.82
C PRO A 9 9.20 8.23 12.71
N GLU A 10 9.57 8.45 13.98
CA GLU A 10 9.51 7.39 14.98
C GLU A 10 8.13 6.73 14.99
N GLU A 11 8.11 5.42 15.12
CA GLU A 11 6.91 4.61 15.00
C GLU A 11 5.76 5.02 15.92
N ALA A 12 6.07 5.35 17.18
CA ALA A 12 5.07 5.77 18.16
C ALA A 12 4.25 6.96 17.66
N ARG A 13 4.92 7.93 16.98
CA ARG A 13 4.26 9.06 16.36
C ARG A 13 3.50 8.65 15.09
N TRP A 14 4.07 7.74 14.29
CA TRP A 14 3.43 7.27 13.07
C TRP A 14 2.09 6.61 13.36
N ARG A 15 2.02 5.78 14.41
CA ARG A 15 0.81 5.10 14.86
C ARG A 15 -0.32 6.04 15.33
N THR A 16 -0.04 7.30 15.60
CA THR A 16 -1.09 8.26 16.02
C THR A 16 -1.91 8.81 14.84
N PHE A 17 -1.52 8.56 13.61
CA PHE A 17 -2.14 9.16 12.43
C PHE A 17 -3.27 8.34 11.81
N PHE A 18 -3.44 7.09 12.23
CA PHE A 18 -4.49 6.21 11.70
C PHE A 18 -4.71 5.00 12.62
N ASP A 19 -5.88 4.39 12.47
CA ASP A 19 -6.19 3.05 12.98
C ASP A 19 -6.02 2.03 11.85
N PRO A 20 -4.98 1.18 11.88
CA PRO A 20 -4.71 0.24 10.78
C PRO A 20 -5.86 -0.72 10.52
N ASP A 21 -6.53 -1.20 11.57
CA ASP A 21 -7.64 -2.13 11.45
C ASP A 21 -8.88 -1.48 10.82
N ALA A 22 -9.19 -0.25 11.21
CA ALA A 22 -10.26 0.52 10.60
C ALA A 22 -9.96 0.83 9.13
N VAL A 23 -8.72 1.24 8.81
CA VAL A 23 -8.27 1.51 7.43
C VAL A 23 -8.40 0.27 6.55
N LEU A 24 -7.86 -0.88 6.98
CA LEU A 24 -7.93 -2.12 6.20
C LEU A 24 -9.38 -2.57 5.98
N THR A 25 -10.24 -2.37 6.96
CA THR A 25 -11.69 -2.67 6.83
C THR A 25 -12.36 -1.73 5.82
N ALA A 26 -12.12 -0.43 5.93
CA ALA A 26 -12.68 0.57 5.00
C ALA A 26 -12.20 0.33 3.55
N LEU A 27 -10.96 -0.12 3.38
CA LEU A 27 -10.36 -0.49 2.10
C LEU A 27 -10.65 -1.96 1.72
N GLN A 28 -11.64 -2.59 2.34
CA GLN A 28 -12.19 -3.89 1.96
C GLN A 28 -11.20 -5.06 1.99
N LEU A 29 -10.16 -4.99 2.83
CA LEU A 29 -9.34 -6.17 3.09
C LEU A 29 -10.07 -7.10 4.06
N ASP A 30 -10.46 -8.24 3.57
CA ASP A 30 -11.27 -9.22 4.30
C ASP A 30 -10.59 -10.60 4.42
N GLU A 31 -11.19 -11.47 5.20
CA GLU A 31 -10.74 -12.84 5.44
C GLU A 31 -10.84 -13.76 4.20
N GLN A 32 -11.49 -13.33 3.12
CA GLN A 32 -11.58 -14.09 1.87
C GLN A 32 -10.36 -13.78 0.97
N THR A 33 -9.66 -12.70 1.24
CA THR A 33 -8.44 -12.32 0.52
C THR A 33 -7.33 -13.34 0.79
N SER A 34 -6.66 -13.80 -0.27
CA SER A 34 -5.54 -14.74 -0.15
C SER A 34 -4.22 -13.97 -0.08
N ASP A 35 -3.56 -13.73 -1.19
CA ASP A 35 -2.22 -13.16 -1.22
C ASP A 35 -2.26 -11.63 -1.32
N VAL A 36 -1.49 -10.95 -0.49
CA VAL A 36 -1.47 -9.49 -0.37
C VAL A 36 -0.05 -8.96 -0.46
N VAL A 37 0.14 -7.81 -1.12
CA VAL A 37 1.41 -7.10 -1.15
C VAL A 37 1.27 -5.69 -0.59
N ASP A 38 2.26 -5.26 0.17
CA ASP A 38 2.40 -3.91 0.74
C ASP A 38 3.67 -3.25 0.17
N PHE A 39 3.47 -2.19 -0.62
CA PHE A 39 4.55 -1.41 -1.23
C PHE A 39 5.03 -0.34 -0.26
N GLY A 40 6.25 -0.49 0.24
CA GLY A 40 6.80 0.38 1.29
C GLY A 40 6.25 0.00 2.66
N CYS A 41 6.49 -1.24 3.11
CA CYS A 41 5.89 -1.79 4.31
C CYS A 41 6.34 -1.07 5.61
N GLY A 42 7.46 -0.36 5.60
CA GLY A 42 7.97 0.39 6.74
C GLY A 42 8.05 -0.47 8.00
N TYR A 43 7.46 -0.01 9.09
CA TYR A 43 7.42 -0.74 10.38
C TYR A 43 6.42 -1.92 10.40
N GLY A 44 5.78 -2.25 9.29
CA GLY A 44 4.77 -3.31 9.20
C GLY A 44 3.42 -2.95 9.82
N ILE A 45 3.13 -1.65 9.96
CA ILE A 45 1.90 -1.16 10.64
C ILE A 45 0.63 -1.64 9.93
N PHE A 46 0.66 -1.79 8.62
CA PHE A 46 -0.43 -2.36 7.84
C PHE A 46 -0.19 -3.83 7.49
N SER A 47 1.06 -4.19 7.20
CA SER A 47 1.41 -5.55 6.80
C SER A 47 1.08 -6.58 7.87
N LEU A 48 1.41 -6.33 9.16
CA LEU A 48 1.14 -7.29 10.23
C LEU A 48 -0.36 -7.47 10.53
N PRO A 49 -1.17 -6.40 10.67
CA PRO A 49 -2.62 -6.55 10.74
C PRO A 49 -3.23 -7.23 9.51
N ALA A 50 -2.73 -6.95 8.30
CA ALA A 50 -3.18 -7.62 7.09
C ALA A 50 -2.88 -9.13 7.15
N ALA A 51 -1.67 -9.52 7.55
CA ALA A 51 -1.28 -10.93 7.69
C ALA A 51 -2.20 -11.71 8.64
N ARG A 52 -2.69 -11.07 9.70
CA ARG A 52 -3.64 -11.70 10.65
C ARG A 52 -5.03 -11.94 10.07
N ARG A 53 -5.42 -11.18 9.03
CA ARG A 53 -6.76 -11.23 8.43
C ARG A 53 -6.87 -12.21 7.27
N ILE A 54 -5.79 -12.37 6.49
CA ILE A 54 -5.80 -13.07 5.22
C ILE A 54 -5.52 -14.57 5.37
N LYS A 55 -5.89 -15.34 4.35
CA LYS A 55 -5.63 -16.80 4.31
C LYS A 55 -4.29 -17.17 3.69
N GLY A 56 -3.79 -16.33 2.79
CA GLY A 56 -2.56 -16.60 2.04
C GLY A 56 -1.35 -15.86 2.62
N THR A 57 -0.46 -15.43 1.74
CA THR A 57 0.80 -14.80 2.10
C THR A 57 0.72 -13.28 2.05
N MET A 58 1.26 -12.64 3.07
CA MET A 58 1.50 -11.20 3.13
C MET A 58 2.94 -10.91 2.69
N TYR A 59 3.08 -10.24 1.55
CA TYR A 59 4.35 -9.77 1.02
C TYR A 59 4.57 -8.32 1.40
N GLY A 60 5.60 -8.01 2.18
CA GLY A 60 6.01 -6.65 2.49
C GLY A 60 7.30 -6.32 1.74
N ILE A 61 7.35 -5.18 1.08
CA ILE A 61 8.53 -4.76 0.32
C ILE A 61 8.92 -3.36 0.76
N ASP A 62 10.21 -3.19 1.07
CA ASP A 62 10.75 -1.88 1.43
C ASP A 62 12.17 -1.72 0.88
N ILE A 63 12.57 -0.49 0.61
CA ILE A 63 13.93 -0.18 0.17
C ILE A 63 14.93 -0.24 1.33
N GLU A 64 14.47 -0.02 2.55
CA GLU A 64 15.29 0.03 3.75
C GLU A 64 15.41 -1.35 4.43
N ALA A 65 16.60 -1.93 4.44
CA ALA A 65 16.86 -3.22 5.08
C ALA A 65 16.45 -3.25 6.56
N VAL A 66 16.58 -2.12 7.27
CA VAL A 66 16.20 -2.01 8.68
C VAL A 66 14.69 -2.19 8.88
N MET A 67 13.86 -1.73 7.94
CA MET A 67 12.41 -1.89 7.98
C MET A 67 12.03 -3.35 7.74
N VAL A 68 12.65 -3.98 6.76
CA VAL A 68 12.46 -5.41 6.47
C VAL A 68 12.79 -6.26 7.69
N THR A 69 13.98 -6.06 8.29
CA THR A 69 14.40 -6.79 9.48
C THR A 69 13.45 -6.59 10.67
N GLU A 70 12.95 -5.36 10.85
CA GLU A 70 11.99 -5.06 11.93
C GLU A 70 10.64 -5.74 11.70
N CYS A 71 10.16 -5.77 10.45
CA CYS A 71 8.94 -6.50 10.10
C CYS A 71 9.07 -8.01 10.35
N GLU A 72 10.19 -8.61 9.95
CA GLU A 72 10.47 -10.03 10.20
C GLU A 72 10.50 -10.34 11.70
N ARG A 73 11.21 -9.52 12.48
CA ARG A 73 11.30 -9.67 13.94
C ARG A 73 9.92 -9.61 14.59
N ARG A 74 9.06 -8.67 14.17
CA ARG A 74 7.70 -8.50 14.70
C ARG A 74 6.80 -9.65 14.30
N ALA A 75 6.81 -10.03 13.04
CA ALA A 75 6.05 -11.17 12.56
C ALA A 75 6.38 -12.44 13.34
N ALA A 76 7.66 -12.70 13.56
CA ALA A 76 8.11 -13.84 14.39
C ALA A 76 7.63 -13.72 15.85
N ALA A 77 7.71 -12.54 16.47
CA ALA A 77 7.25 -12.31 17.83
C ALA A 77 5.73 -12.49 18.00
N GLU A 78 4.96 -12.24 16.95
CA GLU A 78 3.51 -12.43 16.89
C GLU A 78 3.09 -13.83 16.41
N GLY A 79 4.05 -14.70 16.04
CA GLY A 79 3.77 -16.03 15.52
C GLY A 79 3.14 -16.04 14.13
N LEU A 80 3.34 -14.99 13.33
CA LEU A 80 2.85 -14.90 11.97
C LEU A 80 3.77 -15.66 11.01
N HIS A 81 3.31 -16.77 10.48
CA HIS A 81 4.08 -17.64 9.59
C HIS A 81 3.77 -17.42 8.10
N ASN A 82 2.77 -16.59 7.81
CA ASN A 82 2.31 -16.28 6.46
C ASN A 82 2.84 -14.94 5.93
N THR A 83 4.01 -14.51 6.40
CA THR A 83 4.64 -13.26 5.97
C THR A 83 5.93 -13.53 5.19
N ARG A 84 6.23 -12.67 4.22
CA ARG A 84 7.48 -12.62 3.48
C ARG A 84 7.87 -11.16 3.30
N PHE A 85 9.06 -10.77 3.74
CA PHE A 85 9.55 -9.41 3.60
C PHE A 85 10.78 -9.38 2.70
N TYR A 86 10.85 -8.39 1.80
CA TYR A 86 11.94 -8.26 0.83
C TYR A 86 12.48 -6.85 0.81
N GLN A 87 13.81 -6.74 0.84
CA GLN A 87 14.47 -5.48 0.58
C GLN A 87 14.58 -5.28 -0.94
N LYS A 88 13.83 -4.31 -1.48
CA LYS A 88 13.88 -3.95 -2.91
C LYS A 88 13.54 -2.49 -3.16
N ASP A 89 14.20 -1.89 -4.13
CA ASP A 89 13.74 -0.65 -4.77
C ASP A 89 12.77 -1.01 -5.89
N PHE A 90 11.50 -1.19 -5.56
CA PHE A 90 10.46 -1.58 -6.52
C PHE A 90 10.13 -0.52 -7.58
N VAL A 91 10.78 0.66 -7.54
CA VAL A 91 10.71 1.66 -8.63
C VAL A 91 11.72 1.31 -9.73
N SER A 92 12.91 0.81 -9.36
CA SER A 92 13.98 0.45 -10.31
C SER A 92 13.95 -1.03 -10.70
N ASP A 93 13.62 -1.92 -9.75
CA ASP A 93 13.88 -3.36 -9.84
C ASP A 93 12.60 -4.19 -9.79
N GLU A 94 11.42 -3.55 -9.91
CA GLU A 94 10.11 -4.18 -9.71
C GLU A 94 9.99 -4.86 -8.33
N THR A 95 8.86 -5.44 -8.01
CA THR A 95 8.65 -6.17 -6.74
C THR A 95 9.37 -7.51 -6.71
N GLY A 96 9.62 -8.11 -7.87
CA GLY A 96 10.12 -9.47 -8.02
C GLY A 96 9.04 -10.54 -7.81
N LEU A 97 7.77 -10.16 -7.66
CA LEU A 97 6.64 -11.07 -7.66
C LEU A 97 6.24 -11.40 -9.10
N ASP A 98 5.72 -12.60 -9.30
CA ASP A 98 5.25 -13.06 -10.61
C ASP A 98 4.01 -12.28 -11.07
N ASP A 99 3.77 -12.27 -12.39
CA ASP A 99 2.55 -11.73 -12.99
C ASP A 99 1.32 -12.46 -12.41
N ALA A 100 0.27 -11.70 -12.12
CA ALA A 100 -1.00 -12.25 -11.65
C ALA A 100 -0.85 -13.21 -10.45
N SER A 101 -0.01 -12.87 -9.48
CA SER A 101 0.32 -13.71 -8.31
C SER A 101 -0.41 -13.31 -7.03
N VAL A 102 -0.87 -12.06 -6.89
CA VAL A 102 -1.52 -11.59 -5.67
C VAL A 102 -2.97 -11.16 -5.90
N ASP A 103 -3.78 -11.20 -4.85
CA ASP A 103 -5.20 -10.84 -4.90
C ASP A 103 -5.46 -9.38 -4.52
N TYR A 104 -4.54 -8.79 -3.76
CA TYR A 104 -4.69 -7.46 -3.22
C TYR A 104 -3.34 -6.73 -3.12
N ALA A 105 -3.29 -5.47 -3.51
CA ALA A 105 -2.11 -4.63 -3.42
C ALA A 105 -2.41 -3.36 -2.60
N MET A 106 -1.50 -3.01 -1.69
CA MET A 106 -1.55 -1.80 -0.88
C MET A 106 -0.48 -0.81 -1.34
N LEU A 107 -0.90 0.40 -1.74
CA LEU A 107 -0.04 1.54 -2.04
C LEU A 107 -0.38 2.68 -1.06
N PHE A 108 0.18 2.63 0.13
CA PHE A 108 -0.16 3.54 1.22
C PHE A 108 0.89 4.64 1.40
N ASN A 109 0.49 5.89 1.25
CA ASN A 109 1.32 7.09 1.41
C ASN A 109 2.57 7.14 0.52
N ILE A 110 2.57 6.53 -0.69
CA ILE A 110 3.72 6.47 -1.58
C ILE A 110 3.50 7.08 -2.98
N LEU A 111 2.25 7.40 -3.35
CA LEU A 111 1.95 7.95 -4.68
C LEU A 111 2.40 9.40 -4.90
N HIS A 112 3.03 10.03 -3.91
CA HIS A 112 3.78 11.27 -4.11
C HIS A 112 5.16 11.02 -4.77
N ALA A 113 5.38 9.80 -5.27
CA ALA A 113 6.57 9.40 -6.01
C ALA A 113 6.74 10.21 -7.31
N GLU A 114 8.00 10.44 -7.74
CA GLU A 114 8.31 11.14 -9.01
C GLU A 114 7.59 10.51 -10.21
N THR A 115 7.40 9.20 -10.16
CA THR A 115 6.77 8.40 -11.21
C THR A 115 5.69 7.47 -10.64
N PRO A 116 4.56 8.00 -10.15
CA PRO A 116 3.52 7.17 -9.50
C PRO A 116 2.96 6.07 -10.41
N LEU A 117 2.96 6.31 -11.73
CA LEU A 117 2.51 5.32 -12.71
C LEU A 117 3.38 4.05 -12.74
N VAL A 118 4.67 4.13 -12.43
CA VAL A 118 5.54 2.93 -12.35
C VAL A 118 5.02 2.01 -11.25
N LEU A 119 4.72 2.56 -10.07
CA LEU A 119 4.18 1.81 -8.95
C LEU A 119 2.83 1.17 -9.26
N LEU A 120 1.94 1.94 -9.89
CA LEU A 120 0.60 1.48 -10.24
C LEU A 120 0.61 0.40 -11.33
N ARG A 121 1.50 0.52 -12.33
CA ARG A 121 1.67 -0.49 -13.37
C ARG A 121 2.26 -1.78 -12.82
N GLU A 122 3.21 -1.68 -11.88
CA GLU A 122 3.75 -2.85 -11.19
C GLU A 122 2.66 -3.53 -10.36
N ALA A 123 1.87 -2.78 -9.59
CA ALA A 123 0.72 -3.32 -8.87
C ALA A 123 -0.29 -4.00 -9.83
N TRP A 124 -0.53 -3.38 -10.99
CA TRP A 124 -1.41 -3.97 -12.01
C TRP A 124 -0.85 -5.27 -12.56
N ARG A 125 0.47 -5.35 -12.84
CA ARG A 125 1.14 -6.55 -13.36
C ARG A 125 0.96 -7.74 -12.43
N ILE A 126 1.28 -7.56 -11.14
CA ILE A 126 1.29 -8.64 -10.15
C ILE A 126 -0.10 -9.02 -9.63
N LEU A 127 -1.11 -8.15 -9.76
CA LEU A 127 -2.47 -8.49 -9.38
C LEU A 127 -3.08 -9.51 -10.32
N LYS A 128 -3.76 -10.51 -9.76
CA LYS A 128 -4.59 -11.46 -10.51
C LYS A 128 -5.75 -10.74 -11.23
N PRO A 129 -6.29 -11.31 -12.33
CA PRO A 129 -7.58 -10.85 -12.86
C PRO A 129 -8.65 -10.86 -11.76
N GLY A 130 -9.37 -9.75 -11.59
CA GLY A 130 -10.30 -9.55 -10.48
C GLY A 130 -9.66 -9.06 -9.18
N GLY A 131 -8.34 -8.95 -9.13
CA GLY A 131 -7.59 -8.44 -7.98
C GLY A 131 -7.88 -6.97 -7.69
N ARG A 132 -7.63 -6.56 -6.46
CA ARG A 132 -7.95 -5.24 -5.92
C ARG A 132 -6.70 -4.44 -5.58
N LEU A 133 -6.71 -3.16 -5.91
CA LEU A 133 -5.74 -2.17 -5.48
C LEU A 133 -6.36 -1.25 -4.44
N ALA A 134 -5.72 -1.12 -3.30
CA ALA A 134 -6.04 -0.09 -2.31
C ALA A 134 -4.97 0.99 -2.30
N VAL A 135 -5.40 2.22 -2.38
CA VAL A 135 -4.56 3.40 -2.24
C VAL A 135 -5.00 4.16 -1.00
N MET A 136 -4.05 4.56 -0.17
CA MET A 136 -4.26 5.52 0.91
C MET A 136 -3.26 6.66 0.76
N HIS A 137 -3.72 7.90 0.97
CA HIS A 137 -2.81 9.04 0.98
C HIS A 137 -3.29 10.13 1.96
N TRP A 138 -2.37 11.00 2.36
CA TRP A 138 -2.67 12.17 3.16
C TRP A 138 -3.67 13.08 2.46
N ASN A 139 -4.66 13.59 3.22
CA ASN A 139 -5.56 14.63 2.73
C ASN A 139 -4.77 15.82 2.18
N TYR A 140 -5.24 16.39 1.09
CA TYR A 140 -4.65 17.60 0.50
C TYR A 140 -5.03 18.82 1.35
N ASP A 141 -4.45 18.88 2.54
CA ASP A 141 -4.71 19.87 3.57
C ASP A 141 -3.38 20.27 4.24
N PRO A 142 -2.99 21.56 4.18
CA PRO A 142 -1.75 22.02 4.78
C PRO A 142 -1.76 21.97 6.32
N THR A 143 -2.91 21.79 6.95
CA THR A 143 -3.05 21.68 8.41
C THR A 143 -2.79 20.27 8.94
N THR A 144 -2.65 19.27 8.08
CA THR A 144 -2.26 17.92 8.52
C THR A 144 -0.93 17.96 9.28
N PRO A 145 -0.81 17.21 10.39
CA PRO A 145 0.38 17.29 11.25
C PRO A 145 1.65 16.76 10.58
N ARG A 146 1.51 16.08 9.46
CA ARG A 146 2.58 15.51 8.65
C ARG A 146 2.08 15.22 7.22
N GLY A 147 2.93 14.58 6.44
CA GLY A 147 2.73 14.20 5.05
C GLY A 147 3.83 14.77 4.15
N PRO A 148 3.88 14.42 2.90
CA PRO A 148 4.75 15.07 1.93
C PRO A 148 4.39 16.56 1.80
N SER A 149 5.34 17.37 1.35
CA SER A 149 5.08 18.79 1.09
C SER A 149 3.94 18.97 0.09
N MET A 150 3.22 20.09 0.18
CA MET A 150 2.00 20.31 -0.61
C MET A 150 2.26 20.34 -2.13
N ASP A 151 3.47 20.66 -2.55
CA ASP A 151 3.90 20.69 -3.96
C ASP A 151 3.99 19.30 -4.61
N ILE A 152 4.18 18.24 -3.81
CA ILE A 152 4.26 16.86 -4.29
C ILE A 152 3.12 15.98 -3.74
N ARG A 153 2.26 16.53 -2.89
CA ARG A 153 1.13 15.78 -2.31
C ARG A 153 0.02 15.67 -3.36
N PRO A 154 -0.37 14.47 -3.78
CA PRO A 154 -1.40 14.33 -4.78
C PRO A 154 -2.78 14.66 -4.21
N HIS A 155 -3.64 15.26 -5.06
CA HIS A 155 -5.06 15.27 -4.81
C HIS A 155 -5.67 13.86 -5.05
N PRO A 156 -6.79 13.53 -4.41
CA PRO A 156 -7.49 12.27 -4.71
C PRO A 156 -7.77 12.08 -6.20
N GLN A 157 -8.11 13.16 -6.92
CA GLN A 157 -8.37 13.14 -8.35
C GLN A 157 -7.14 12.80 -9.20
N ASP A 158 -5.95 13.19 -8.75
CA ASP A 158 -4.70 12.81 -9.42
C ASP A 158 -4.47 11.30 -9.28
N CYS A 159 -4.64 10.76 -8.07
CA CYS A 159 -4.52 9.33 -7.83
C CYS A 159 -5.55 8.53 -8.65
N LEU A 160 -6.80 8.98 -8.71
CA LEU A 160 -7.85 8.35 -9.53
C LEU A 160 -7.46 8.31 -11.01
N ARG A 161 -6.98 9.43 -11.56
CA ARG A 161 -6.51 9.53 -12.95
C ARG A 161 -5.35 8.56 -13.21
N TRP A 162 -4.33 8.52 -12.34
CA TRP A 162 -3.19 7.62 -12.48
C TRP A 162 -3.58 6.15 -12.37
N MET A 163 -4.51 5.80 -11.48
CA MET A 163 -5.05 4.44 -11.38
C MET A 163 -5.74 4.01 -12.68
N GLN A 164 -6.57 4.89 -13.27
CA GLN A 164 -7.22 4.64 -14.56
C GLN A 164 -6.21 4.52 -15.70
N GLU A 165 -5.18 5.38 -15.74
CA GLU A 165 -4.11 5.32 -16.74
C GLU A 165 -3.26 4.04 -16.61
N ALA A 166 -3.12 3.51 -15.41
CA ALA A 166 -2.46 2.22 -15.17
C ALA A 166 -3.33 1.00 -15.53
N GLY A 167 -4.61 1.20 -15.90
CA GLY A 167 -5.52 0.15 -16.34
C GLY A 167 -6.54 -0.31 -15.31
N PHE A 168 -6.58 0.29 -14.13
CA PHE A 168 -7.58 -0.07 -13.11
C PHE A 168 -8.96 0.50 -13.43
N GLU A 169 -9.99 -0.31 -13.19
CA GLU A 169 -11.34 0.21 -13.02
C GLU A 169 -11.46 0.82 -11.62
N VAL A 170 -11.75 2.10 -11.56
CA VAL A 170 -11.99 2.81 -10.32
C VAL A 170 -13.50 2.98 -10.18
N LYS A 171 -14.07 2.36 -9.15
CA LYS A 171 -15.51 2.41 -8.84
C LYS A 171 -15.68 2.88 -7.40
N GLY A 172 -16.63 3.79 -7.20
CA GLY A 172 -16.95 4.29 -5.88
C GLY A 172 -16.38 5.67 -5.58
N ASP A 173 -16.75 6.16 -4.42
CA ASP A 173 -16.36 7.47 -3.92
C ASP A 173 -14.99 7.43 -3.25
N ILE A 174 -14.47 8.62 -2.99
CA ILE A 174 -13.30 8.80 -2.13
C ILE A 174 -13.69 8.37 -0.72
N ILE A 175 -12.95 7.42 -0.16
CA ILE A 175 -13.19 6.88 1.18
C ILE A 175 -12.51 7.79 2.20
N ASP A 176 -13.27 8.31 3.16
CA ASP A 176 -12.69 9.05 4.28
C ASP A 176 -11.99 8.09 5.25
N LEU A 177 -10.73 8.35 5.53
CA LEU A 177 -9.90 7.60 6.47
C LEU A 177 -9.39 8.55 7.56
N PRO A 178 -10.24 8.85 8.55
CA PRO A 178 -9.90 9.82 9.57
C PRO A 178 -8.68 9.41 10.40
N PRO A 179 -7.95 10.39 10.98
CA PRO A 179 -8.26 11.82 10.92
C PRO A 179 -7.63 12.56 9.74
N TYR A 180 -6.70 11.98 8.97
CA TYR A 180 -5.85 12.75 8.05
C TYR A 180 -5.69 12.17 6.65
N HIS A 181 -6.38 11.09 6.33
CA HIS A 181 -6.17 10.35 5.09
C HIS A 181 -7.45 10.19 4.28
N TYR A 182 -7.27 9.91 3.00
CA TYR A 182 -8.30 9.39 2.12
C TYR A 182 -7.88 8.04 1.53
N GLY A 183 -8.85 7.27 1.12
CA GLY A 183 -8.66 5.98 0.46
C GLY A 183 -9.36 5.91 -0.89
N LEU A 184 -8.81 5.09 -1.78
CA LEU A 184 -9.34 4.80 -3.10
C LEU A 184 -9.22 3.30 -3.38
N MET A 185 -10.21 2.76 -4.11
CA MET A 185 -10.19 1.35 -4.55
C MET A 185 -10.16 1.25 -6.07
N GLY A 186 -9.26 0.40 -6.56
CA GLY A 186 -9.16 0.02 -7.97
C GLY A 186 -9.31 -1.48 -8.15
N HIS A 187 -9.83 -1.89 -9.31
CA HIS A 187 -10.01 -3.30 -9.66
C HIS A 187 -9.31 -3.60 -10.98
N LYS A 188 -8.53 -4.66 -11.00
CA LYS A 188 -8.06 -5.22 -12.26
C LYS A 188 -9.18 -6.04 -12.89
N LYS A 189 -9.54 -5.73 -14.15
CA LYS A 189 -10.61 -6.48 -14.83
C LYS A 189 -10.35 -7.99 -14.78
N GLY A 190 -11.38 -8.75 -14.47
CA GLY A 190 -11.37 -10.19 -14.69
C GLY A 190 -11.31 -10.50 -16.18
N ASN A 191 -10.73 -11.63 -16.54
CA ASN A 191 -10.85 -12.11 -17.91
C ASN A 191 -12.33 -12.34 -18.19
N VAL A 192 -12.88 -11.66 -19.19
CA VAL A 192 -14.21 -11.96 -19.69
C VAL A 192 -14.07 -13.31 -20.41
N SER A 193 -14.56 -14.37 -19.78
CA SER A 193 -14.68 -15.69 -20.42
C SER A 193 -15.83 -15.70 -21.42
#